data_ce1d6320745c22ebe982b5585751ced4
#
_entry.id   ce1d6320745c22ebe982b5585751ced4
#
_cell.length_a   1.000
_cell.length_b   1.000
_cell.length_c   1.000
_cell.angle_alpha   90.00
_cell.angle_beta   90.00
_cell.angle_gamma   90.00
#
_symmetry.space_group_name_H-M   'P 1'
#
loop_
_entity.id
_entity.type
_entity.pdbx_description
1 polymer ?
#
loop_
_entity_poly.entity_id
_entity_poly.type
_entity_poly.pdbx_seq_one_letter_code
_entity_poly.pdbx_strand_id
1 'polypeptide(L)'
;WLTSNKGLIRFDLSTKKSTIYTDSNGLLTNQFNYCSGIKSKDGTIYFGCINGFIAFKPDLFTENTGFPPVAITDFLLFNKSADIGSTDSPLAQSVTYTQNIELKYNQNSFSFRFAALGYASPEENCLSYTLKGFDKEWYYTSKSATATYTNLKPGTYTFCVKAANGKGEWNDEYREIQIHIAPPFWKTVWAYIIYVILAIIITSYTLYRFQKQITDKHKRQLEVLE
;
A
#
# COMPACT_ATOMS: atom_id res chain seq x y z
N TRP A 1 18.15 12.91 -33.74
CA TRP A 1 18.88 12.66 -32.51
C TRP A 1 19.90 13.78 -32.28
N LEU A 2 19.99 14.25 -31.04
CA LEU A 2 20.87 15.36 -30.61
C LEU A 2 21.59 14.92 -29.33
N THR A 3 22.79 15.41 -29.12
CA THR A 3 23.55 15.20 -27.88
C THR A 3 23.71 16.49 -27.10
N SER A 4 23.71 16.37 -25.78
CA SER A 4 23.87 17.50 -24.85
C SER A 4 24.75 17.08 -23.66
N ASN A 5 25.04 18.03 -22.75
CA ASN A 5 25.68 17.73 -21.47
C ASN A 5 24.73 17.10 -20.43
N LYS A 6 23.46 16.88 -20.81
CA LYS A 6 22.41 16.33 -19.94
C LYS A 6 21.83 15.01 -20.48
N GLY A 7 22.46 14.41 -21.50
CA GLY A 7 22.03 13.16 -22.11
C GLY A 7 21.81 13.22 -23.61
N LEU A 8 21.28 12.14 -24.16
CA LEU A 8 20.89 11.95 -25.54
C LEU A 8 19.45 12.36 -25.75
N ILE A 9 19.18 13.19 -26.74
CA ILE A 9 17.86 13.73 -27.03
C ILE A 9 17.31 13.13 -28.31
N ARG A 10 16.15 12.51 -28.25
CA ARG A 10 15.31 12.18 -29.41
C ARG A 10 14.30 13.29 -29.61
N PHE A 11 14.37 13.97 -30.75
CA PHE A 11 13.39 14.97 -31.13
C PHE A 11 12.50 14.44 -32.25
N ASP A 12 11.21 14.39 -32.01
CA ASP A 12 10.22 14.01 -33.01
C ASP A 12 9.76 15.25 -33.78
N LEU A 13 10.05 15.26 -35.07
CA LEU A 13 9.74 16.38 -35.96
C LEU A 13 8.23 16.56 -36.19
N SER A 14 7.44 15.49 -36.12
CA SER A 14 6.00 15.52 -36.37
C SER A 14 5.21 16.05 -35.18
N THR A 15 5.54 15.55 -33.99
CA THR A 15 4.87 15.94 -32.74
C THR A 15 5.53 17.10 -32.01
N LYS A 16 6.74 17.50 -32.45
CA LYS A 16 7.60 18.53 -31.81
C LYS A 16 7.95 18.23 -30.35
N LYS A 17 7.86 16.96 -29.95
CA LYS A 17 8.22 16.49 -28.61
C LYS A 17 9.68 16.04 -28.56
N SER A 18 10.31 16.25 -27.41
CA SER A 18 11.66 15.76 -27.12
C SER A 18 11.62 14.77 -25.97
N THR A 19 12.36 13.68 -26.09
CA THR A 19 12.62 12.72 -25.01
C THR A 19 14.11 12.74 -24.73
N ILE A 20 14.49 12.84 -23.46
CA ILE A 20 15.88 12.86 -23.02
C ILE A 20 16.20 11.51 -22.40
N TYR A 21 17.27 10.88 -22.86
CA TYR A 21 17.81 9.64 -22.32
C TYR A 21 19.08 9.95 -21.54
N THR A 22 19.22 9.36 -20.37
CA THR A 22 20.32 9.60 -19.43
C THR A 22 20.97 8.28 -19.01
N ASP A 23 21.94 8.35 -18.11
CA ASP A 23 22.53 7.18 -17.45
C ASP A 23 21.47 6.33 -16.72
N SER A 24 20.41 6.96 -16.19
CA SER A 24 19.24 6.24 -15.62
C SER A 24 18.52 5.35 -16.64
N ASN A 25 18.63 5.67 -17.93
CA ASN A 25 18.09 4.87 -19.04
C ASN A 25 19.13 3.91 -19.65
N GLY A 26 20.30 3.75 -19.00
CA GLY A 26 21.35 2.82 -19.42
C GLY A 26 22.43 3.41 -20.33
N LEU A 27 22.51 4.73 -20.50
CA LEU A 27 23.65 5.35 -21.18
C LEU A 27 24.91 5.25 -20.31
N LEU A 28 26.06 5.18 -20.96
CA LEU A 28 27.38 5.15 -20.29
C LEU A 28 27.67 6.44 -19.51
N THR A 29 27.11 7.57 -19.96
CA THR A 29 27.29 8.89 -19.39
C THR A 29 26.24 9.86 -19.95
N ASN A 30 25.97 10.94 -19.23
CA ASN A 30 25.14 12.04 -19.72
C ASN A 30 25.89 13.08 -20.51
N GLN A 31 27.26 13.00 -20.55
CA GLN A 31 28.12 14.00 -21.14
C GLN A 31 28.68 13.52 -22.49
N PHE A 32 28.30 14.21 -23.55
CA PHE A 32 28.74 13.93 -24.90
C PHE A 32 29.77 14.95 -25.38
N ASN A 33 30.68 14.50 -26.22
CA ASN A 33 31.72 15.36 -26.82
C ASN A 33 31.10 16.25 -27.91
N TYR A 34 31.62 17.46 -28.00
CA TYR A 34 31.22 18.42 -29.03
C TYR A 34 31.58 17.92 -30.41
N CYS A 35 30.68 18.07 -31.39
CA CYS A 35 30.85 17.66 -32.80
C CYS A 35 31.27 16.19 -32.99
N SER A 36 30.94 15.31 -32.08
CA SER A 36 31.39 13.92 -32.05
C SER A 36 30.25 12.95 -32.40
N GLY A 37 29.62 13.12 -33.55
CA GLY A 37 28.51 12.27 -33.99
C GLY A 37 28.63 11.95 -35.48
N ILE A 38 28.35 10.68 -35.86
CA ILE A 38 28.32 10.23 -37.25
C ILE A 38 27.20 9.18 -37.45
N LYS A 39 26.59 9.20 -38.62
CA LYS A 39 25.67 8.16 -39.06
C LYS A 39 26.38 7.32 -40.14
N SER A 40 26.49 6.04 -39.87
CA SER A 40 27.06 5.07 -40.83
C SER A 40 26.08 4.74 -41.97
N LYS A 41 26.61 4.14 -43.05
CA LYS A 41 25.82 3.74 -44.20
C LYS A 41 24.76 2.68 -43.89
N ASP A 42 24.95 1.86 -42.88
CA ASP A 42 24.02 0.84 -42.40
C ASP A 42 22.92 1.41 -41.46
N GLY A 43 22.91 2.75 -41.29
CA GLY A 43 21.92 3.43 -40.46
C GLY A 43 22.29 3.55 -38.98
N THR A 44 23.41 2.95 -38.53
CA THR A 44 23.88 3.06 -37.14
C THR A 44 24.40 4.47 -36.87
N ILE A 45 23.96 5.03 -35.74
CA ILE A 45 24.42 6.34 -35.24
C ILE A 45 25.45 6.10 -34.14
N TYR A 46 26.55 6.81 -34.23
CA TYR A 46 27.63 6.82 -33.23
C TYR A 46 27.75 8.22 -32.64
N PHE A 47 27.82 8.29 -31.32
CA PHE A 47 28.09 9.54 -30.59
C PHE A 47 29.23 9.32 -29.61
N GLY A 48 30.27 10.15 -29.70
CA GLY A 48 31.37 10.17 -28.74
C GLY A 48 30.96 10.80 -27.43
N CYS A 49 31.39 10.20 -26.34
CA CYS A 49 31.19 10.70 -24.99
C CYS A 49 32.49 10.61 -24.18
N ILE A 50 32.50 11.14 -22.96
CA ILE A 50 33.72 11.19 -22.12
C ILE A 50 34.30 9.78 -21.88
N ASN A 51 33.46 8.78 -21.72
CA ASN A 51 33.83 7.42 -21.36
C ASN A 51 33.92 6.47 -22.60
N GLY A 52 33.98 7.03 -23.83
CA GLY A 52 34.02 6.23 -25.04
C GLY A 52 33.00 6.70 -26.09
N PHE A 53 32.23 5.80 -26.64
CA PHE A 53 31.18 6.13 -27.58
C PHE A 53 29.96 5.24 -27.37
N ILE A 54 28.79 5.73 -27.79
CA ILE A 54 27.58 4.92 -27.90
C ILE A 54 27.24 4.69 -29.36
N ALA A 55 26.70 3.51 -29.69
CA ALA A 55 26.29 3.15 -31.04
C ALA A 55 24.89 2.52 -30.96
N PHE A 56 23.96 2.96 -31.80
CA PHE A 56 22.63 2.40 -31.85
C PHE A 56 22.00 2.60 -33.24
N LYS A 57 21.03 1.75 -33.56
CA LYS A 57 20.16 1.90 -34.73
C LYS A 57 18.85 2.54 -34.32
N PRO A 58 18.47 3.73 -34.83
CA PRO A 58 17.25 4.40 -34.49
C PRO A 58 15.98 3.56 -34.70
N ASP A 59 15.98 2.74 -35.77
CA ASP A 59 14.87 1.89 -36.15
C ASP A 59 14.64 0.70 -35.19
N LEU A 60 15.67 0.32 -34.43
CA LEU A 60 15.59 -0.73 -33.41
C LEU A 60 15.30 -0.17 -32.01
N PHE A 61 15.18 1.15 -31.92
CA PHE A 61 14.92 1.80 -30.65
C PHE A 61 13.44 1.69 -30.28
N THR A 62 13.12 0.75 -29.44
CA THR A 62 11.77 0.55 -28.93
C THR A 62 11.61 1.24 -27.59
N GLU A 63 10.61 2.11 -27.48
CA GLU A 63 10.24 2.65 -26.19
C GLU A 63 9.54 1.57 -25.37
N ASN A 64 9.99 1.39 -24.15
CA ASN A 64 9.25 0.54 -23.20
C ASN A 64 8.01 1.31 -22.73
N THR A 65 6.87 1.01 -23.35
CA THR A 65 5.56 1.58 -22.99
C THR A 65 4.83 0.72 -21.97
N GLY A 66 5.40 -0.42 -21.58
CA GLY A 66 4.79 -1.34 -20.64
C GLY A 66 4.73 -0.76 -19.23
N PHE A 67 3.66 -1.07 -18.52
CA PHE A 67 3.56 -0.74 -17.10
C PHE A 67 4.38 -1.74 -16.29
N PRO A 68 5.24 -1.26 -15.35
CA PRO A 68 5.98 -2.17 -14.48
C PRO A 68 4.99 -2.93 -13.58
N PRO A 69 5.14 -4.25 -13.45
CA PRO A 69 4.33 -5.00 -12.50
C PRO A 69 4.61 -4.53 -11.08
N VAL A 70 3.55 -4.45 -10.27
CA VAL A 70 3.63 -4.05 -8.87
C VAL A 70 3.59 -5.28 -7.98
N ALA A 71 4.54 -5.40 -7.07
CA ALA A 71 4.58 -6.42 -6.05
C ALA A 71 4.44 -5.80 -4.66
N ILE A 72 3.57 -6.39 -3.84
CA ILE A 72 3.57 -6.16 -2.40
C ILE A 72 4.55 -7.17 -1.82
N THR A 73 5.66 -6.67 -1.28
CA THR A 73 6.83 -7.47 -0.92
C THR A 73 6.83 -7.92 0.53
N ASP A 74 6.19 -7.13 1.41
CA ASP A 74 6.16 -7.45 2.84
C ASP A 74 4.90 -6.87 3.50
N PHE A 75 4.46 -7.54 4.56
CA PHE A 75 3.41 -7.08 5.46
C PHE A 75 3.98 -7.05 6.89
N LEU A 76 3.92 -5.89 7.51
CA LEU A 76 4.45 -5.69 8.84
C LEU A 76 3.31 -5.44 9.82
N LEU A 77 3.33 -6.14 10.95
CA LEU A 77 2.54 -5.84 12.13
C LEU A 77 3.42 -5.16 13.17
N PHE A 78 3.02 -3.98 13.65
CA PHE A 78 3.79 -3.20 14.64
C PHE A 78 5.27 -3.04 14.25
N ASN A 79 5.53 -2.73 12.97
CA ASN A 79 6.86 -2.58 12.37
C ASN A 79 7.73 -3.85 12.34
N LYS A 80 7.16 -5.02 12.60
CA LYS A 80 7.84 -6.31 12.44
C LYS A 80 7.21 -7.08 11.29
N SER A 81 8.03 -7.67 10.43
CA SER A 81 7.55 -8.53 9.35
C SER A 81 6.71 -9.67 9.93
N ALA A 82 5.55 -9.91 9.35
CA ALA A 82 4.66 -10.96 9.81
C ALA A 82 5.16 -12.32 9.32
N ASP A 83 5.41 -13.23 10.26
CA ASP A 83 5.85 -14.60 9.95
C ASP A 83 4.73 -15.37 9.24
N ILE A 84 5.07 -16.21 8.27
CA ILE A 84 4.10 -17.03 7.56
C ILE A 84 3.76 -18.26 8.39
N GLY A 85 2.46 -18.52 8.60
CA GLY A 85 1.98 -19.77 9.22
C GLY A 85 2.17 -19.86 10.74
N SER A 86 2.59 -18.79 11.43
CA SER A 86 2.62 -18.79 12.89
C SER A 86 1.22 -18.58 13.49
N THR A 87 1.00 -19.04 14.72
CA THR A 87 -0.32 -19.05 15.39
C THR A 87 -0.95 -17.65 15.54
N ASP A 88 -0.13 -16.60 15.60
CA ASP A 88 -0.59 -15.21 15.73
C ASP A 88 -0.41 -14.37 14.45
N SER A 89 0.12 -14.99 13.40
CA SER A 89 0.26 -14.31 12.11
C SER A 89 -1.04 -14.32 11.33
N PRO A 90 -1.42 -13.20 10.71
CA PRO A 90 -2.55 -13.15 9.81
C PRO A 90 -2.24 -13.70 8.41
N LEU A 91 -0.99 -14.12 8.16
CA LEU A 91 -0.54 -14.61 6.86
C LEU A 91 -0.43 -16.14 6.86
N ALA A 92 -1.27 -16.80 6.04
CA ALA A 92 -1.15 -18.22 5.74
C ALA A 92 -0.09 -18.52 4.67
N GLN A 93 0.20 -17.54 3.82
CA GLN A 93 1.17 -17.58 2.71
C GLN A 93 1.82 -16.22 2.51
N SER A 94 2.80 -16.13 1.59
CA SER A 94 3.43 -14.84 1.28
C SER A 94 2.39 -13.79 0.89
N VAL A 95 2.58 -12.56 1.40
CA VAL A 95 1.70 -11.41 1.11
C VAL A 95 1.58 -11.13 -0.39
N THR A 96 2.61 -11.47 -1.17
CA THR A 96 2.60 -11.33 -2.64
C THR A 96 1.45 -12.10 -3.30
N TYR A 97 1.04 -13.23 -2.73
CA TYR A 97 -0.03 -14.09 -3.24
C TYR A 97 -1.33 -13.98 -2.43
N THR A 98 -1.30 -13.26 -1.31
CA THR A 98 -2.45 -13.08 -0.43
C THR A 98 -3.41 -12.05 -1.01
N GLN A 99 -4.70 -12.35 -0.98
CA GLN A 99 -5.77 -11.43 -1.39
C GLN A 99 -6.53 -10.86 -0.20
N ASN A 100 -6.66 -11.65 0.88
CA ASN A 100 -7.41 -11.28 2.07
C ASN A 100 -6.54 -11.47 3.31
N ILE A 101 -6.54 -10.48 4.20
CA ILE A 101 -5.85 -10.50 5.49
C ILE A 101 -6.88 -10.26 6.58
N GLU A 102 -6.98 -11.19 7.53
CA GLU A 102 -7.83 -11.05 8.70
C GLU A 102 -7.01 -10.63 9.91
N LEU A 103 -7.34 -9.50 10.51
CA LEU A 103 -6.67 -8.94 11.66
C LEU A 103 -7.57 -8.99 12.89
N LYS A 104 -6.97 -9.33 14.04
CA LYS A 104 -7.63 -9.21 15.34
C LYS A 104 -7.79 -7.73 15.69
N TYR A 105 -8.74 -7.41 16.58
CA TYR A 105 -9.00 -6.01 17.00
C TYR A 105 -7.77 -5.27 17.56
N ASN A 106 -6.81 -6.01 18.12
CA ASN A 106 -5.56 -5.47 18.66
C ASN A 106 -4.45 -5.34 17.60
N GLN A 107 -4.65 -5.87 16.40
CA GLN A 107 -3.72 -5.80 15.27
C GLN A 107 -4.08 -4.62 14.34
N ASN A 108 -4.34 -3.46 14.90
CA ASN A 108 -4.85 -2.27 14.22
C ASN A 108 -3.75 -1.32 13.69
N SER A 109 -2.51 -1.77 13.72
CA SER A 109 -1.35 -1.00 13.23
C SER A 109 -0.49 -1.91 12.37
N PHE A 110 -0.43 -1.60 11.07
CA PHE A 110 0.29 -2.40 10.09
C PHE A 110 0.90 -1.55 8.99
N SER A 111 1.82 -2.14 8.24
CA SER A 111 2.45 -1.50 7.09
C SER A 111 2.57 -2.48 5.94
N PHE A 112 2.45 -1.97 4.72
CA PHE A 112 2.77 -2.67 3.49
C PHE A 112 4.05 -2.12 2.90
N ARG A 113 5.00 -3.00 2.54
CA ARG A 113 6.09 -2.68 1.64
C ARG A 113 5.73 -3.13 0.24
N PHE A 114 6.01 -2.30 -0.73
CA PHE A 114 5.70 -2.58 -2.13
C PHE A 114 6.72 -1.93 -3.04
N ALA A 115 6.87 -2.49 -4.24
CA ALA A 115 7.81 -2.02 -5.23
C ALA A 115 7.26 -2.24 -6.64
N ALA A 116 7.68 -1.37 -7.57
CA ALA A 116 7.52 -1.58 -9.00
C ALA A 116 8.70 -2.39 -9.53
N LEU A 117 8.41 -3.47 -10.25
CA LEU A 117 9.43 -4.40 -10.79
C LEU A 117 9.81 -4.01 -12.22
N GLY A 118 10.00 -2.71 -12.47
CA GLY A 118 10.46 -2.17 -13.75
C GLY A 118 11.98 -2.05 -13.78
N TYR A 119 12.63 -2.92 -14.54
CA TYR A 119 14.10 -2.97 -14.63
C TYR A 119 14.68 -2.06 -15.70
N ALA A 120 13.86 -1.59 -16.66
CA ALA A 120 14.35 -0.79 -17.78
C ALA A 120 14.78 0.63 -17.36
N SER A 121 14.04 1.26 -16.47
CA SER A 121 14.35 2.57 -15.89
C SER A 121 13.88 2.61 -14.44
N PRO A 122 14.60 1.97 -13.51
CA PRO A 122 14.16 1.86 -12.11
C PRO A 122 13.97 3.21 -11.42
N GLU A 123 14.72 4.22 -11.85
CA GLU A 123 14.68 5.58 -11.28
C GLU A 123 13.39 6.34 -11.65
N GLU A 124 12.77 5.97 -12.77
CA GLU A 124 11.58 6.62 -13.31
C GLU A 124 10.27 5.94 -12.83
N ASN A 125 10.37 4.81 -12.13
CA ASN A 125 9.22 4.11 -11.60
C ASN A 125 8.53 4.94 -10.53
N CYS A 126 7.31 5.38 -10.82
CA CYS A 126 6.43 6.04 -9.85
C CYS A 126 5.36 5.06 -9.40
N LEU A 127 5.08 5.09 -8.09
CA LEU A 127 4.05 4.29 -7.46
C LEU A 127 2.97 5.19 -6.88
N SER A 128 1.73 4.74 -6.91
CA SER A 128 0.64 5.39 -6.20
C SER A 128 -0.13 4.34 -5.41
N TYR A 129 -0.49 4.67 -4.17
CA TYR A 129 -1.20 3.77 -3.27
C TYR A 129 -2.31 4.49 -2.52
N THR A 130 -3.27 3.71 -2.04
CA THR A 130 -4.37 4.18 -1.19
C THR A 130 -4.94 3.02 -0.38
N LEU A 131 -5.46 3.32 0.80
CA LEU A 131 -6.27 2.41 1.61
C LEU A 131 -7.73 2.84 1.50
N LYS A 132 -8.49 2.22 0.59
CA LYS A 132 -9.92 2.47 0.44
C LYS A 132 -10.65 2.17 1.76
N GLY A 133 -11.51 3.08 2.17
CA GLY A 133 -12.19 3.02 3.47
C GLY A 133 -11.49 3.83 4.57
N PHE A 134 -10.28 4.33 4.33
CA PHE A 134 -9.52 5.18 5.24
C PHE A 134 -8.99 6.44 4.56
N ASP A 135 -8.23 6.29 3.47
CA ASP A 135 -7.65 7.41 2.72
C ASP A 135 -8.70 8.07 1.84
N LYS A 136 -8.59 9.38 1.69
CA LYS A 136 -9.45 10.17 0.81
C LYS A 136 -8.91 10.29 -0.60
N GLU A 137 -7.58 10.18 -0.75
CA GLU A 137 -6.85 10.42 -1.99
C GLU A 137 -5.76 9.37 -2.19
N TRP A 138 -5.19 9.33 -3.40
CA TRP A 138 -4.03 8.52 -3.71
C TRP A 138 -2.74 9.23 -3.29
N TYR A 139 -1.86 8.51 -2.61
CA TYR A 139 -0.52 8.97 -2.29
C TYR A 139 0.46 8.57 -3.38
N TYR A 140 1.41 9.43 -3.68
CA TYR A 140 2.41 9.23 -4.72
C TYR A 140 3.79 9.07 -4.11
N THR A 141 4.57 8.12 -4.64
CA THR A 141 5.92 7.82 -4.16
C THR A 141 6.78 7.27 -5.29
N SER A 142 8.08 7.20 -5.10
CA SER A 142 9.03 6.68 -6.09
C SER A 142 9.53 5.30 -5.72
N LYS A 143 9.90 4.48 -6.71
CA LYS A 143 10.58 3.16 -6.67
C LYS A 143 9.98 2.11 -5.75
N SER A 144 10.17 2.27 -4.46
CA SER A 144 9.68 1.40 -3.40
C SER A 144 9.24 2.23 -2.22
N ALA A 145 8.21 1.79 -1.54
CA ALA A 145 7.68 2.52 -0.40
C ALA A 145 7.13 1.59 0.67
N THR A 146 6.95 2.19 1.83
CA THR A 146 6.22 1.59 2.95
C THR A 146 5.03 2.47 3.27
N ALA A 147 3.83 1.93 3.13
CA ALA A 147 2.60 2.57 3.58
C ALA A 147 2.28 2.08 4.98
N THR A 148 2.23 2.99 5.94
CA THR A 148 1.97 2.67 7.35
C THR A 148 0.64 3.23 7.80
N TYR A 149 -0.18 2.39 8.39
CA TYR A 149 -1.48 2.72 8.93
C TYR A 149 -1.54 2.34 10.40
N THR A 150 -2.02 3.26 11.24
CA THR A 150 -2.06 3.07 12.69
C THR A 150 -3.45 3.40 13.23
N ASN A 151 -3.83 2.70 14.29
CA ASN A 151 -5.08 2.96 15.03
C ASN A 151 -6.34 2.90 14.14
N LEU A 152 -6.38 1.94 13.21
CA LEU A 152 -7.53 1.71 12.38
C LEU A 152 -8.70 1.14 13.21
N LYS A 153 -9.90 1.58 12.88
CA LYS A 153 -11.12 1.06 13.51
C LYS A 153 -11.45 -0.33 12.94
N PRO A 154 -12.19 -1.17 13.69
CA PRO A 154 -12.74 -2.41 13.13
C PRO A 154 -13.56 -2.12 11.87
N GLY A 155 -13.36 -2.95 10.84
CA GLY A 155 -14.00 -2.76 9.53
C GLY A 155 -13.22 -3.43 8.42
N THR A 156 -13.69 -3.24 7.20
CA THR A 156 -13.07 -3.76 5.98
C THR A 156 -12.44 -2.62 5.20
N TYR A 157 -11.19 -2.81 4.81
CA TYR A 157 -10.38 -1.87 4.04
C TYR A 157 -9.80 -2.58 2.82
N THR A 158 -9.46 -1.85 1.78
CA THR A 158 -8.78 -2.41 0.61
C THR A 158 -7.54 -1.59 0.31
N PHE A 159 -6.37 -2.18 0.49
CA PHE A 159 -5.11 -1.57 0.09
C PHE A 159 -4.92 -1.75 -1.40
N CYS A 160 -4.75 -0.65 -2.12
CA CYS A 160 -4.54 -0.62 -3.56
C CYS A 160 -3.22 0.06 -3.88
N VAL A 161 -2.46 -0.50 -4.82
CA VAL A 161 -1.22 0.08 -5.31
C VAL A 161 -1.09 -0.11 -6.82
N LYS A 162 -0.65 0.93 -7.53
CA LYS A 162 -0.43 0.96 -8.98
C LYS A 162 0.87 1.65 -9.33
N ALA A 163 1.37 1.39 -10.53
CA ALA A 163 2.59 2.00 -11.04
C ALA A 163 2.31 2.85 -12.29
N ALA A 164 3.15 3.86 -12.50
CA ALA A 164 3.23 4.57 -13.76
C ALA A 164 4.33 3.97 -14.64
N ASN A 165 4.18 4.11 -15.96
CA ASN A 165 5.24 3.79 -16.91
C ASN A 165 6.27 4.93 -16.98
N GLY A 166 7.37 4.74 -17.72
CA GLY A 166 8.41 5.75 -17.92
C GLY A 166 7.95 7.05 -18.61
N LYS A 167 6.71 7.10 -19.11
CA LYS A 167 6.08 8.32 -19.65
C LYS A 167 5.24 9.08 -18.62
N GLY A 168 5.11 8.56 -17.42
CA GLY A 168 4.26 9.13 -16.37
C GLY A 168 2.77 8.79 -16.52
N GLU A 169 2.41 7.84 -17.40
CA GLU A 169 1.04 7.36 -17.53
C GLU A 169 0.77 6.31 -16.46
N TRP A 170 -0.39 6.38 -15.80
CA TRP A 170 -0.77 5.45 -14.74
C TRP A 170 -1.46 4.22 -15.30
N ASN A 171 -1.11 3.04 -14.76
CA ASN A 171 -1.87 1.83 -15.04
C ASN A 171 -3.26 1.92 -14.38
N ASP A 172 -4.30 1.54 -15.12
CA ASP A 172 -5.65 1.40 -14.57
C ASP A 172 -5.81 0.12 -13.74
N GLU A 173 -5.00 -0.90 -14.04
CA GLU A 173 -4.91 -2.10 -13.23
C GLU A 173 -4.04 -1.83 -12.00
N TYR A 174 -4.56 -2.20 -10.83
CA TYR A 174 -3.85 -2.07 -9.56
C TYR A 174 -3.83 -3.40 -8.80
N ARG A 175 -2.76 -3.61 -8.03
CA ARG A 175 -2.70 -4.72 -7.08
C ARG A 175 -3.50 -4.32 -5.84
N GLU A 176 -4.40 -5.23 -5.38
CA GLU A 176 -5.20 -4.98 -4.19
C GLU A 176 -5.11 -6.13 -3.18
N ILE A 177 -5.26 -5.78 -1.91
CA ILE A 177 -5.42 -6.70 -0.78
C ILE A 177 -6.54 -6.19 0.10
N GLN A 178 -7.50 -7.05 0.41
CA GLN A 178 -8.53 -6.76 1.39
C GLN A 178 -8.03 -7.03 2.81
N ILE A 179 -8.32 -6.12 3.72
CA ILE A 179 -7.97 -6.21 5.13
C ILE A 179 -9.26 -6.14 5.95
N HIS A 180 -9.54 -7.16 6.73
CA HIS A 180 -10.67 -7.17 7.64
C HIS A 180 -10.17 -7.12 9.08
N ILE A 181 -10.48 -6.05 9.81
CA ILE A 181 -10.16 -5.89 11.24
C ILE A 181 -11.40 -6.28 12.04
N ALA A 182 -11.29 -7.37 12.79
CA ALA A 182 -12.39 -7.87 13.62
C ALA A 182 -12.73 -6.88 14.75
N PRO A 183 -14.00 -6.72 15.12
CA PRO A 183 -14.39 -5.94 16.29
C PRO A 183 -13.96 -6.66 17.57
N PRO A 184 -13.71 -5.91 18.67
CA PRO A 184 -13.43 -6.52 19.96
C PRO A 184 -14.66 -7.29 20.47
N PHE A 185 -14.42 -8.40 21.20
CA PHE A 185 -15.48 -9.31 21.66
C PHE A 185 -16.57 -8.62 22.47
N TRP A 186 -16.22 -7.56 23.24
CA TRP A 186 -17.20 -6.78 24.03
C TRP A 186 -18.12 -5.86 23.20
N LYS A 187 -17.85 -5.70 21.90
CA LYS A 187 -18.71 -4.98 20.95
C LYS A 187 -19.45 -5.93 19.99
N THR A 188 -19.44 -7.22 20.26
CA THR A 188 -20.21 -8.20 19.47
C THR A 188 -21.66 -8.24 19.92
N VAL A 189 -22.56 -8.70 19.05
CA VAL A 189 -24.00 -8.86 19.36
C VAL A 189 -24.19 -9.74 20.60
N TRP A 190 -23.40 -10.79 20.75
CA TRP A 190 -23.43 -11.67 21.90
C TRP A 190 -23.08 -10.98 23.22
N ALA A 191 -22.12 -10.08 23.20
CA ALA A 191 -21.75 -9.29 24.39
C ALA A 191 -22.90 -8.38 24.83
N TYR A 192 -23.58 -7.73 23.88
CA TYR A 192 -24.76 -6.91 24.21
C TYR A 192 -25.91 -7.72 24.80
N ILE A 193 -26.16 -8.93 24.28
CA ILE A 193 -27.18 -9.84 24.86
C ILE A 193 -26.80 -10.18 26.31
N ILE A 194 -25.54 -10.51 26.60
CA ILE A 194 -25.05 -10.78 27.95
C ILE A 194 -25.25 -9.57 28.86
N TYR A 195 -24.93 -8.35 28.39
CA TYR A 195 -25.10 -7.13 29.18
C TYR A 195 -26.56 -6.88 29.53
N VAL A 196 -27.51 -7.11 28.62
CA VAL A 196 -28.94 -6.99 28.88
C VAL A 196 -29.37 -8.01 29.92
N ILE A 197 -28.97 -9.26 29.82
CA ILE A 197 -29.30 -10.30 30.80
C ILE A 197 -28.73 -9.92 32.17
N LEU A 198 -27.48 -9.49 32.26
CA LEU A 198 -26.91 -9.04 33.54
C LEU A 198 -27.64 -7.86 34.13
N ALA A 199 -28.07 -6.88 33.34
CA ALA A 199 -28.85 -5.75 33.80
C ALA A 199 -30.20 -6.18 34.37
N ILE A 200 -30.88 -7.14 33.73
CA ILE A 200 -32.15 -7.72 34.23
C ILE A 200 -31.94 -8.44 35.57
N ILE A 201 -30.88 -9.23 35.71
CA ILE A 201 -30.57 -9.95 36.96
C ILE A 201 -30.27 -8.96 38.08
N ILE A 202 -29.47 -7.94 37.84
CA ILE A 202 -29.12 -6.93 38.83
C ILE A 202 -30.36 -6.16 39.28
N THR A 203 -31.20 -5.73 38.35
CA THR A 203 -32.44 -5.01 38.67
C THR A 203 -33.44 -5.91 39.47
N SER A 204 -33.62 -7.16 39.07
CA SER A 204 -34.42 -8.13 39.78
C SER A 204 -33.91 -8.37 41.22
N TYR A 205 -32.61 -8.53 41.38
CA TYR A 205 -31.99 -8.72 42.70
C TYR A 205 -32.16 -7.48 43.60
N THR A 206 -31.98 -6.28 43.07
CA THR A 206 -32.14 -5.04 43.82
C THR A 206 -33.58 -4.84 44.25
N LEU A 207 -34.59 -5.12 43.38
CA LEU A 207 -36.02 -5.09 43.71
C LEU A 207 -36.36 -6.12 44.79
N TYR A 208 -35.86 -7.35 44.67
CA TYR A 208 -36.06 -8.39 45.69
C TYR A 208 -35.50 -7.95 47.06
N ARG A 209 -34.28 -7.40 47.10
CA ARG A 209 -33.66 -6.88 48.32
C ARG A 209 -34.48 -5.74 48.94
N PHE A 210 -35.00 -4.83 48.12
CA PHE A 210 -35.83 -3.71 48.54
C PHE A 210 -37.17 -4.18 49.13
N GLN A 211 -37.87 -5.10 48.45
CA GLN A 211 -39.12 -5.70 48.95
C GLN A 211 -38.91 -6.42 50.29
N LYS A 212 -37.81 -7.20 50.42
CA LYS A 212 -37.47 -7.88 51.66
C LYS A 212 -37.26 -6.89 52.82
N GLN A 213 -36.56 -5.79 52.59
CA GLN A 213 -36.33 -4.75 53.58
C GLN A 213 -37.62 -4.10 54.05
N ILE A 214 -38.58 -3.85 53.15
CA ILE A 214 -39.90 -3.30 53.49
C ILE A 214 -40.68 -4.29 54.36
N THR A 215 -40.71 -5.57 53.94
CA THR A 215 -41.41 -6.62 54.68
C THR A 215 -40.86 -6.82 56.08
N ASP A 216 -39.53 -6.81 56.22
CA ASP A 216 -38.85 -6.95 57.51
C ASP A 216 -39.11 -5.73 58.42
N LYS A 217 -39.19 -4.53 57.86
CA LYS A 217 -39.59 -3.32 58.63
C LYS A 217 -41.02 -3.39 59.12
N HIS A 218 -41.94 -3.82 58.26
CA HIS A 218 -43.34 -4.00 58.64
C HIS A 218 -43.55 -5.06 59.76
N LYS A 219 -42.80 -6.20 59.65
CA LYS A 219 -42.84 -7.22 60.71
C LYS A 219 -42.33 -6.68 62.05
N ARG A 220 -41.26 -5.95 62.10
CA ARG A 220 -40.74 -5.33 63.33
C ARG A 220 -41.66 -4.27 63.91
N GLN A 221 -42.42 -3.54 63.08
CA GLN A 221 -43.45 -2.58 63.59
C GLN A 221 -44.60 -3.26 64.18
N LEU A 222 -45.06 -4.41 63.69
CA LEU A 222 -46.15 -5.21 64.27
C LEU A 222 -45.75 -5.85 65.60
N GLU A 223 -44.53 -6.35 65.74
CA GLU A 223 -43.97 -6.94 66.98
C GLU A 223 -43.81 -5.91 68.12
N VAL A 224 -43.72 -4.64 67.81
CA VAL A 224 -43.61 -3.55 68.84
C VAL A 224 -45.01 -3.06 69.29
N LEU A 225 -46.09 -3.41 68.62
CA LEU A 225 -47.45 -3.01 68.88
C LEU A 225 -48.27 -4.09 69.66
N GLU A 226 -47.75 -5.32 69.79
CA GLU A 226 -48.21 -6.35 70.72
C GLU A 226 -47.48 -6.26 72.07
#